data_b71d2e5aa6cb920c02aaa7e30aac661d
#
_entry.id   b71d2e5aa6cb920c02aaa7e30aac661d
#
_cell.length_a   1.000
_cell.length_b   1.000
_cell.length_c   1.000
_cell.angle_alpha   90.00
_cell.angle_beta   90.00
_cell.angle_gamma   90.00
#
_symmetry.space_group_name_H-M   'P 1'
#
loop_
_entity.id
_entity.type
_entity.pdbx_description
1 polymer ?
#
loop_
_entity_poly.entity_id
_entity_poly.type
_entity_poly.pdbx_seq_one_letter_code
_entity_poly.pdbx_strand_id
1 'polypeptide(L)'
;MSSRLGRSAAPFLVLLLAACGASPAPTTSSPAGDCPTSAPTVSQADTILADADRAVVSTSLGSFTIELDASSARIATANFVALARCGFYDGVTFHRVLAGFVAQAGDPQTKTNRGPFAELGQGGPGYQFEVEFPTESQPYDRYVVAMANAMQYDFASGQITGGTDTNGSQFFVDLDSLVGRLRPYYSVFGKVVDGTEVIDAIGSVAVNSPDQGVPVEPVIIESVTIESGT
;
A
#
# COMPACT_ATOMS: atom_id res chain seq x y z
N MET A 1 39.74 17.00 76.85
CA MET A 1 38.32 16.75 77.10
C MET A 1 37.63 16.63 75.75
N SER A 2 37.43 15.38 75.29
CA SER A 2 36.97 15.04 73.95
C SER A 2 35.54 14.53 74.04
N SER A 3 34.60 15.17 73.41
CA SER A 3 33.23 14.68 73.23
C SER A 3 33.06 14.21 71.78
N ARG A 4 32.86 12.90 71.62
CA ARG A 4 32.55 12.28 70.36
C ARG A 4 31.03 12.34 70.10
N LEU A 5 30.60 13.02 69.04
CA LEU A 5 29.20 12.92 68.52
C LEU A 5 29.11 11.72 67.61
N GLY A 6 28.23 10.76 67.96
CA GLY A 6 27.86 9.65 67.11
C GLY A 6 26.91 10.09 65.97
N ARG A 7 27.25 9.70 64.76
CA ARG A 7 26.37 9.86 63.58
C ARG A 7 25.61 8.55 63.36
N SER A 8 24.29 8.59 63.58
CA SER A 8 23.37 7.52 63.15
C SER A 8 23.18 7.56 61.64
N ALA A 9 23.49 6.48 60.97
CA ALA A 9 23.17 6.29 59.57
C ALA A 9 21.84 5.54 59.47
N ALA A 10 20.83 6.14 58.86
CA ALA A 10 19.61 5.47 58.51
C ALA A 10 19.78 4.81 57.14
N PRO A 11 19.28 3.57 56.92
CA PRO A 11 19.33 2.94 55.58
C PRO A 11 18.23 3.48 54.70
N PHE A 12 18.59 4.02 53.57
CA PHE A 12 17.67 4.34 52.48
C PHE A 12 17.24 3.03 51.79
N LEU A 13 15.97 2.68 51.93
CA LEU A 13 15.33 1.58 51.22
C LEU A 13 14.99 2.07 49.79
N VAL A 14 15.75 1.67 48.78
CA VAL A 14 15.47 1.92 47.35
C VAL A 14 14.45 0.89 46.89
N LEU A 15 13.25 1.35 46.69
CA LEU A 15 12.17 0.56 46.07
C LEU A 15 12.37 0.55 44.53
N LEU A 16 12.90 -0.55 43.99
CA LEU A 16 13.00 -0.80 42.56
C LEU A 16 11.59 -1.17 42.04
N LEU A 17 10.91 -0.24 41.40
CA LEU A 17 9.72 -0.49 40.60
C LEU A 17 10.17 -1.16 39.28
N ALA A 18 10.01 -2.48 39.19
CA ALA A 18 10.13 -3.22 37.94
C ALA A 18 8.92 -2.90 37.06
N ALA A 19 9.10 -2.01 36.08
CA ALA A 19 8.14 -1.83 35.00
C ALA A 19 8.20 -3.07 34.10
N CYS A 20 7.20 -3.97 34.20
CA CYS A 20 6.96 -4.99 33.21
C CYS A 20 6.51 -4.31 31.89
N GLY A 21 7.45 -4.07 31.00
CA GLY A 21 7.14 -3.75 29.60
C GLY A 21 6.57 -5.01 28.95
N ALA A 22 5.29 -5.02 28.65
CA ALA A 22 4.70 -6.03 27.81
C ALA A 22 5.27 -5.83 26.39
N SER A 23 6.17 -6.73 25.96
CA SER A 23 6.55 -6.84 24.54
C SER A 23 5.28 -7.17 23.74
N PRO A 24 5.03 -6.49 22.60
CA PRO A 24 3.96 -6.92 21.71
C PRO A 24 4.25 -8.34 21.25
N ALA A 25 3.23 -9.20 21.31
CA ALA A 25 3.31 -10.57 20.83
C ALA A 25 3.69 -10.56 19.35
N PRO A 26 4.55 -11.50 18.89
CA PRO A 26 4.83 -11.61 17.48
C PRO A 26 3.54 -11.92 16.72
N THR A 27 3.14 -11.03 15.81
CA THR A 27 2.09 -11.29 14.84
C THR A 27 2.53 -12.49 14.01
N THR A 28 1.89 -13.62 14.21
CA THR A 28 2.08 -14.81 13.37
C THR A 28 1.57 -14.45 11.97
N SER A 29 2.48 -14.19 11.04
CA SER A 29 2.14 -14.20 9.61
C SER A 29 1.62 -15.61 9.30
N SER A 30 0.38 -15.71 8.80
CA SER A 30 -0.12 -16.94 8.19
C SER A 30 0.89 -17.38 7.11
N PRO A 31 1.15 -18.69 6.95
CA PRO A 31 1.99 -19.15 5.85
C PRO A 31 1.38 -18.66 4.54
N ALA A 32 2.20 -17.99 3.73
CA ALA A 32 1.80 -17.55 2.41
C ALA A 32 1.28 -18.76 1.61
N GLY A 33 0.02 -18.71 1.18
CA GLY A 33 -0.55 -19.69 0.27
C GLY A 33 0.01 -19.49 -1.14
N ASP A 34 -0.27 -20.44 -2.04
CA ASP A 34 0.07 -20.25 -3.45
C ASP A 34 -0.65 -19.01 -4.00
N CYS A 35 0.09 -18.13 -4.68
CA CYS A 35 -0.51 -16.97 -5.30
C CYS A 35 -1.44 -17.34 -6.45
N PRO A 36 -2.52 -16.58 -6.68
CA PRO A 36 -3.44 -16.82 -7.80
C PRO A 36 -2.71 -16.77 -9.13
N THR A 37 -3.11 -17.64 -10.04
CA THR A 37 -2.61 -17.71 -11.44
C THR A 37 -3.58 -17.11 -12.44
N SER A 38 -4.73 -16.62 -11.97
CA SER A 38 -5.75 -15.92 -12.77
C SER A 38 -6.49 -14.92 -11.89
N ALA A 39 -7.11 -13.92 -12.50
CA ALA A 39 -7.99 -13.01 -11.79
C ALA A 39 -9.19 -13.75 -11.15
N PRO A 40 -9.71 -13.28 -10.02
CA PRO A 40 -10.90 -13.84 -9.40
C PRO A 40 -12.11 -13.74 -10.33
N THR A 41 -12.93 -14.79 -10.36
CA THR A 41 -14.30 -14.68 -10.87
C THR A 41 -15.20 -13.95 -9.87
N VAL A 42 -16.39 -13.51 -10.30
CA VAL A 42 -17.36 -12.84 -9.40
C VAL A 42 -17.68 -13.70 -8.18
N SER A 43 -17.90 -15.01 -8.36
CA SER A 43 -18.20 -15.94 -7.26
C SER A 43 -17.02 -16.13 -6.30
N GLN A 44 -15.79 -16.13 -6.82
CA GLN A 44 -14.58 -16.18 -5.98
C GLN A 44 -14.37 -14.87 -5.20
N ALA A 45 -14.68 -13.73 -5.83
CA ALA A 45 -14.58 -12.43 -5.19
C ALA A 45 -15.45 -12.35 -3.92
N ASP A 46 -16.68 -12.91 -3.94
CA ASP A 46 -17.53 -12.96 -2.76
C ASP A 46 -16.89 -13.67 -1.57
N THR A 47 -16.21 -14.77 -1.84
CA THR A 47 -15.51 -15.56 -0.81
C THR A 47 -14.25 -14.84 -0.32
N ILE A 48 -13.48 -14.25 -1.24
CA ILE A 48 -12.23 -13.54 -0.92
C ILE A 48 -12.51 -12.31 -0.04
N LEU A 49 -13.62 -11.62 -0.31
CA LEU A 49 -13.98 -10.35 0.34
C LEU A 49 -14.81 -10.52 1.62
N ALA A 50 -15.25 -11.75 1.97
CA ALA A 50 -16.15 -11.99 3.09
C ALA A 50 -15.60 -11.49 4.45
N ASP A 51 -14.30 -11.36 4.59
CA ASP A 51 -13.57 -10.93 5.79
C ASP A 51 -12.45 -9.92 5.45
N ALA A 52 -12.66 -9.09 4.43
CA ALA A 52 -11.65 -8.16 3.92
C ALA A 52 -12.22 -6.73 3.85
N ASP A 53 -12.13 -6.00 4.96
CA ASP A 53 -12.58 -4.61 5.03
C ASP A 53 -11.43 -3.62 4.93
N ARG A 54 -10.23 -4.02 5.39
CA ARG A 54 -9.05 -3.17 5.43
C ARG A 54 -7.80 -3.92 5.00
N ALA A 55 -6.84 -3.17 4.48
CA ALA A 55 -5.48 -3.63 4.22
C ALA A 55 -4.48 -2.73 4.94
N VAL A 56 -3.71 -3.29 5.87
CA VAL A 56 -2.59 -2.62 6.52
C VAL A 56 -1.34 -2.89 5.70
N VAL A 57 -0.76 -1.83 5.14
CA VAL A 57 0.46 -1.87 4.33
C VAL A 57 1.62 -1.37 5.18
N SER A 58 2.55 -2.25 5.52
CA SER A 58 3.81 -1.91 6.20
C SER A 58 4.86 -1.58 5.15
N THR A 59 5.55 -0.46 5.34
CA THR A 59 6.61 -0.01 4.43
C THR A 59 7.87 0.38 5.21
N SER A 60 8.98 0.52 4.50
CA SER A 60 10.24 1.05 5.06
C SER A 60 10.13 2.49 5.62
N LEU A 61 9.03 3.20 5.36
CA LEU A 61 8.77 4.57 5.86
C LEU A 61 7.66 4.62 6.93
N GLY A 62 7.08 3.47 7.30
CA GLY A 62 5.96 3.35 8.24
C GLY A 62 4.79 2.59 7.64
N SER A 63 3.67 2.53 8.34
CA SER A 63 2.49 1.78 7.92
C SER A 63 1.32 2.71 7.62
N PHE A 64 0.48 2.32 6.68
CA PHE A 64 -0.79 2.98 6.38
C PHE A 64 -1.89 1.96 6.17
N THR A 65 -3.14 2.37 6.36
CA THR A 65 -4.31 1.50 6.23
C THR A 65 -5.19 1.95 5.08
N ILE A 66 -5.51 1.03 4.19
CA ILE A 66 -6.49 1.21 3.11
C ILE A 66 -7.82 0.63 3.59
N GLU A 67 -8.88 1.45 3.61
CA GLU A 67 -10.27 0.96 3.64
C GLU A 67 -10.62 0.47 2.25
N LEU A 68 -11.02 -0.82 2.14
CA LEU A 68 -11.29 -1.47 0.87
C LEU A 68 -12.72 -1.18 0.40
N ASP A 69 -12.89 -0.85 -0.88
CA ASP A 69 -14.20 -0.57 -1.49
C ASP A 69 -14.51 -1.53 -2.64
N ALA A 70 -15.08 -2.67 -2.27
CA ALA A 70 -15.53 -3.67 -3.24
C ALA A 70 -16.80 -3.25 -4.00
N SER A 71 -17.49 -2.19 -3.59
CA SER A 71 -18.67 -1.70 -4.30
C SER A 71 -18.30 -0.93 -5.57
N SER A 72 -17.14 -0.28 -5.57
CA SER A 72 -16.62 0.46 -6.71
C SER A 72 -15.92 -0.42 -7.74
N ALA A 73 -15.13 -1.42 -7.29
CA ALA A 73 -14.40 -2.33 -8.19
C ALA A 73 -14.19 -3.71 -7.53
N ARG A 74 -15.18 -4.58 -7.68
CA ARG A 74 -15.25 -5.85 -6.95
C ARG A 74 -14.11 -6.81 -7.28
N ILE A 75 -13.82 -7.00 -8.57
CA ILE A 75 -12.78 -7.91 -9.03
C ILE A 75 -11.39 -7.36 -8.69
N ALA A 76 -11.17 -6.07 -8.87
CA ALA A 76 -9.92 -5.41 -8.53
C ALA A 76 -9.63 -5.50 -7.02
N THR A 77 -10.62 -5.24 -6.18
CA THR A 77 -10.50 -5.37 -4.71
C THR A 77 -10.18 -6.81 -4.33
N ALA A 78 -10.92 -7.79 -4.85
CA ALA A 78 -10.68 -9.21 -4.56
C ALA A 78 -9.31 -9.69 -5.06
N ASN A 79 -8.86 -9.21 -6.22
CA ASN A 79 -7.54 -9.50 -6.76
C ASN A 79 -6.43 -8.96 -5.85
N PHE A 80 -6.54 -7.69 -5.42
CA PHE A 80 -5.60 -7.09 -4.49
C PHE A 80 -5.54 -7.89 -3.16
N VAL A 81 -6.69 -8.24 -2.58
CA VAL A 81 -6.79 -9.03 -1.35
C VAL A 81 -6.15 -10.42 -1.50
N ALA A 82 -6.45 -11.12 -2.61
CA ALA A 82 -5.89 -12.45 -2.86
C ALA A 82 -4.36 -12.41 -3.02
N LEU A 83 -3.83 -11.41 -3.73
CA LEU A 83 -2.40 -11.20 -3.89
C LEU A 83 -1.73 -10.79 -2.56
N ALA A 84 -2.38 -9.96 -1.75
CA ALA A 84 -1.88 -9.59 -0.42
C ALA A 84 -1.77 -10.82 0.50
N ARG A 85 -2.80 -11.66 0.55
CA ARG A 85 -2.83 -12.86 1.40
C ARG A 85 -1.76 -13.90 1.05
N CYS A 86 -1.32 -13.96 -0.19
CA CYS A 86 -0.21 -14.86 -0.58
C CYS A 86 1.17 -14.22 -0.43
N GLY A 87 1.29 -12.99 0.08
CA GLY A 87 2.57 -12.28 0.21
C GLY A 87 3.15 -11.80 -1.13
N PHE A 88 2.30 -11.64 -2.16
CA PHE A 88 2.76 -11.16 -3.47
C PHE A 88 3.45 -9.80 -3.38
N TYR A 89 2.96 -8.90 -2.51
CA TYR A 89 3.49 -7.54 -2.38
C TYR A 89 4.74 -7.44 -1.49
N ASP A 90 5.10 -8.49 -0.75
CA ASP A 90 6.24 -8.46 0.16
C ASP A 90 7.56 -8.26 -0.62
N GLY A 91 8.29 -7.23 -0.27
CA GLY A 91 9.53 -6.82 -0.95
C GLY A 91 9.34 -6.01 -2.24
N VAL A 92 8.13 -5.77 -2.69
CA VAL A 92 7.83 -4.87 -3.82
C VAL A 92 8.07 -3.42 -3.41
N THR A 93 8.44 -2.54 -4.35
CA THR A 93 8.68 -1.13 -4.06
C THR A 93 7.64 -0.21 -4.70
N PHE A 94 7.54 1.00 -4.16
CA PHE A 94 6.98 2.13 -4.88
C PHE A 94 8.00 2.54 -5.94
N HIS A 95 7.79 2.10 -7.17
CA HIS A 95 8.74 2.26 -8.26
C HIS A 95 8.56 3.55 -9.06
N ARG A 96 7.44 4.25 -8.87
CA ARG A 96 7.16 5.52 -9.52
C ARG A 96 6.44 6.45 -8.54
N VAL A 97 7.06 7.59 -8.24
CA VAL A 97 6.51 8.63 -7.37
C VAL A 97 6.59 9.96 -8.12
N LEU A 98 5.44 10.52 -8.42
CA LEU A 98 5.30 11.83 -9.05
C LEU A 98 4.63 12.78 -8.05
N ALA A 99 5.40 13.68 -7.48
CA ALA A 99 4.94 14.62 -6.46
C ALA A 99 3.69 15.40 -6.91
N GLY A 100 2.66 15.46 -6.05
CA GLY A 100 1.37 16.09 -6.36
C GLY A 100 0.55 15.38 -7.44
N PHE A 101 0.90 14.11 -7.73
CA PHE A 101 0.16 13.26 -8.64
C PHE A 101 -0.08 11.88 -8.01
N VAL A 102 0.79 10.88 -8.21
CA VAL A 102 0.60 9.52 -7.70
C VAL A 102 1.88 8.90 -7.15
N ALA A 103 1.73 7.95 -6.20
CA ALA A 103 2.74 6.98 -5.83
C ALA A 103 2.28 5.58 -6.28
N GLN A 104 3.04 4.94 -7.18
CA GLN A 104 2.68 3.67 -7.81
C GLN A 104 3.61 2.54 -7.37
N ALA A 105 3.01 1.39 -7.06
CA ALA A 105 3.66 0.16 -6.61
C ALA A 105 3.05 -1.07 -7.28
N GLY A 106 3.47 -2.28 -6.87
CA GLY A 106 2.84 -3.53 -7.28
C GLY A 106 3.50 -4.25 -8.44
N ASP A 107 4.64 -3.76 -8.96
CA ASP A 107 5.46 -4.46 -9.95
C ASP A 107 6.39 -5.47 -9.26
N PRO A 108 6.22 -6.81 -9.45
CA PRO A 108 7.06 -7.82 -8.79
C PRO A 108 8.52 -7.79 -9.23
N GLN A 109 8.86 -7.19 -10.38
CA GLN A 109 10.25 -7.04 -10.83
C GLN A 109 11.07 -6.19 -9.85
N THR A 110 10.40 -5.30 -9.11
CA THR A 110 11.04 -4.42 -8.11
C THR A 110 11.60 -5.16 -6.89
N LYS A 111 11.24 -6.42 -6.68
CA LYS A 111 11.83 -7.26 -5.61
C LYS A 111 13.33 -7.44 -5.79
N THR A 112 13.79 -7.47 -7.03
CA THR A 112 15.21 -7.70 -7.39
C THR A 112 15.83 -6.54 -8.17
N ASN A 113 15.04 -5.73 -8.87
CA ASN A 113 15.49 -4.58 -9.66
C ASN A 113 14.97 -3.29 -9.03
N ARG A 114 15.83 -2.56 -8.30
CA ARG A 114 15.46 -1.41 -7.47
C ARG A 114 16.25 -0.14 -7.76
N GLY A 115 17.06 -0.14 -8.77
CA GLY A 115 17.91 1.00 -9.06
C GLY A 115 17.13 2.19 -9.67
N PRO A 116 17.64 3.42 -9.52
CA PRO A 116 16.99 4.63 -10.04
C PRO A 116 16.95 4.70 -11.58
N PHE A 117 17.61 3.77 -12.26
CA PHE A 117 17.62 3.63 -13.72
C PHE A 117 16.95 2.33 -14.18
N ALA A 118 16.25 1.62 -13.29
CA ALA A 118 15.55 0.41 -13.63
C ALA A 118 14.37 0.72 -14.56
N GLU A 119 14.18 -0.09 -15.59
CA GLU A 119 12.95 -0.09 -16.39
C GLU A 119 11.90 -0.89 -15.61
N LEU A 120 10.94 -0.19 -15.02
CA LEU A 120 9.93 -0.74 -14.13
C LEU A 120 8.53 -0.39 -14.63
N GLY A 121 7.51 -1.03 -14.02
CA GLY A 121 6.12 -0.78 -14.37
C GLY A 121 5.59 -1.68 -15.49
N GLN A 122 6.33 -2.71 -15.90
CA GLN A 122 5.91 -3.69 -16.91
C GLN A 122 5.55 -5.06 -16.32
N GLY A 123 5.85 -5.28 -15.03
CA GLY A 123 5.58 -6.54 -14.35
C GLY A 123 4.15 -6.62 -13.82
N GLY A 124 3.70 -7.88 -13.57
CA GLY A 124 2.38 -8.17 -13.04
C GLY A 124 2.30 -9.58 -12.47
N PRO A 125 1.11 -10.06 -12.08
CA PRO A 125 0.91 -11.34 -11.42
C PRO A 125 0.94 -12.54 -12.39
N GLY A 126 1.23 -12.32 -13.67
CA GLY A 126 1.20 -13.35 -14.72
C GLY A 126 -0.12 -13.42 -15.48
N TYR A 127 -1.07 -12.56 -15.14
CA TYR A 127 -2.37 -12.43 -15.81
C TYR A 127 -2.83 -10.97 -15.78
N GLN A 128 -3.85 -10.67 -16.57
CA GLN A 128 -4.53 -9.38 -16.63
C GLN A 128 -6.05 -9.59 -16.58
N PHE A 129 -6.79 -8.53 -16.26
CA PHE A 129 -8.24 -8.53 -16.21
C PHE A 129 -8.83 -7.17 -16.58
N GLU A 130 -10.13 -7.17 -16.86
CA GLU A 130 -10.85 -5.98 -17.31
C GLU A 130 -10.85 -4.87 -16.26
N VAL A 131 -10.83 -3.63 -16.73
CA VAL A 131 -11.00 -2.44 -15.90
C VAL A 131 -12.47 -2.34 -15.47
N GLU A 132 -12.69 -2.22 -14.18
CA GLU A 132 -13.98 -1.85 -13.62
C GLU A 132 -14.02 -0.33 -13.51
N PHE A 133 -14.79 0.29 -14.42
CA PHE A 133 -14.87 1.75 -14.49
C PHE A 133 -15.63 2.30 -13.28
N PRO A 134 -15.12 3.35 -12.60
CA PRO A 134 -15.86 4.01 -11.55
C PRO A 134 -17.21 4.52 -12.03
N THR A 135 -18.24 4.36 -11.22
CA THR A 135 -19.58 4.92 -11.48
C THR A 135 -19.63 6.43 -11.24
N GLU A 136 -18.74 6.94 -10.40
CA GLU A 136 -18.59 8.37 -10.15
C GLU A 136 -17.75 9.01 -11.26
N SER A 137 -18.13 10.22 -11.65
CA SER A 137 -17.42 10.95 -12.72
C SER A 137 -16.05 11.48 -12.29
N GLN A 138 -15.78 11.58 -10.97
CA GLN A 138 -14.58 12.19 -10.41
C GLN A 138 -14.13 11.50 -9.12
N PRO A 139 -13.71 10.22 -9.18
CA PRO A 139 -13.45 9.43 -7.98
C PRO A 139 -12.07 9.68 -7.33
N TYR A 140 -11.16 10.38 -8.01
CA TYR A 140 -9.75 10.45 -7.64
C TYR A 140 -9.45 11.66 -6.74
N ASP A 141 -9.94 11.61 -5.52
CA ASP A 141 -9.55 12.57 -4.48
C ASP A 141 -8.26 12.09 -3.79
N ARG A 142 -7.62 12.96 -3.02
CA ARG A 142 -6.39 12.64 -2.30
C ARG A 142 -6.54 11.37 -1.48
N TYR A 143 -5.52 10.50 -1.54
CA TYR A 143 -5.44 9.20 -0.86
C TYR A 143 -6.35 8.10 -1.41
N VAL A 144 -7.06 8.33 -2.51
CA VAL A 144 -7.75 7.25 -3.23
C VAL A 144 -6.72 6.26 -3.77
N VAL A 145 -7.09 4.97 -3.76
CA VAL A 145 -6.26 3.86 -4.25
C VAL A 145 -6.95 3.19 -5.42
N ALA A 146 -6.24 3.11 -6.55
CA ALA A 146 -6.76 2.51 -7.76
C ALA A 146 -5.74 1.59 -8.45
N MET A 147 -6.25 0.64 -9.25
CA MET A 147 -5.38 -0.23 -10.08
C MET A 147 -4.74 0.59 -11.19
N ALA A 148 -3.43 0.41 -11.36
CA ALA A 148 -2.75 0.91 -12.55
C ALA A 148 -3.02 -0.01 -13.73
N ASN A 149 -3.18 0.57 -14.92
CA ASN A 149 -3.43 -0.14 -16.17
C ASN A 149 -2.73 0.54 -17.36
N ALA A 150 -2.74 -0.11 -18.52
CA ALA A 150 -2.18 0.40 -19.76
C ALA A 150 -3.28 0.92 -20.71
N MET A 151 -4.33 1.53 -20.17
CA MET A 151 -5.43 2.12 -20.93
C MET A 151 -4.90 3.11 -21.98
N GLN A 152 -5.39 2.95 -23.19
CA GLN A 152 -5.09 3.84 -24.31
C GLN A 152 -6.35 4.63 -24.68
N TYR A 153 -6.20 5.92 -24.90
CA TYR A 153 -7.30 6.80 -25.31
C TYR A 153 -6.80 7.97 -26.14
N ASP A 154 -7.65 8.46 -26.98
CA ASP A 154 -7.44 9.71 -27.70
C ASP A 154 -7.58 10.90 -26.75
N PHE A 155 -6.55 11.72 -26.62
CA PHE A 155 -6.51 12.83 -25.67
C PHE A 155 -7.56 13.92 -25.98
N ALA A 156 -7.88 14.15 -27.24
CA ALA A 156 -8.78 15.23 -27.65
C ALA A 156 -10.25 14.84 -27.43
N SER A 157 -10.63 13.64 -27.86
CA SER A 157 -12.02 13.14 -27.72
C SER A 157 -12.28 12.41 -26.42
N GLY A 158 -11.22 11.85 -25.78
CA GLY A 158 -11.34 10.96 -24.64
C GLY A 158 -11.84 9.56 -25.01
N GLN A 159 -11.94 9.23 -26.30
CA GLN A 159 -12.36 7.92 -26.72
C GLN A 159 -11.29 6.86 -26.37
N ILE A 160 -11.72 5.77 -25.71
CA ILE A 160 -10.86 4.64 -25.40
C ILE A 160 -10.54 3.89 -26.69
N THR A 161 -9.26 3.62 -26.92
CA THR A 161 -8.74 2.95 -28.13
C THR A 161 -8.13 1.57 -27.85
N GLY A 162 -7.93 1.21 -26.56
CA GLY A 162 -7.42 -0.09 -26.14
C GLY A 162 -7.04 -0.14 -24.68
N GLY A 163 -6.53 -1.30 -24.22
CA GLY A 163 -6.01 -1.50 -22.88
C GLY A 163 -7.07 -1.64 -21.78
N THR A 164 -8.32 -1.97 -22.13
CA THR A 164 -9.43 -2.13 -21.18
C THR A 164 -9.32 -3.39 -20.30
N ASP A 165 -8.41 -4.28 -20.62
CA ASP A 165 -8.18 -5.58 -19.96
C ASP A 165 -6.76 -5.68 -19.38
N THR A 166 -6.20 -4.56 -18.91
CA THR A 166 -4.79 -4.49 -18.50
C THR A 166 -4.57 -4.23 -17.00
N ASN A 167 -5.61 -4.35 -16.16
CA ASN A 167 -5.43 -4.44 -14.72
C ASN A 167 -4.58 -5.69 -14.38
N GLY A 168 -3.73 -5.56 -13.38
CA GLY A 168 -2.86 -6.67 -12.92
C GLY A 168 -2.65 -6.62 -11.41
N SER A 169 -1.39 -6.45 -10.97
CA SER A 169 -1.04 -6.27 -9.56
C SER A 169 -0.66 -4.84 -9.21
N GLN A 170 -0.38 -3.99 -10.21
CA GLN A 170 0.08 -2.63 -9.93
C GLN A 170 -1.07 -1.74 -9.50
N PHE A 171 -0.80 -0.89 -8.52
CA PHE A 171 -1.74 0.09 -7.99
C PHE A 171 -1.04 1.43 -7.72
N PHE A 172 -1.82 2.47 -7.57
CA PHE A 172 -1.32 3.78 -7.16
C PHE A 172 -2.19 4.39 -6.06
N VAL A 173 -1.58 5.28 -5.30
CA VAL A 173 -2.25 6.15 -4.31
C VAL A 173 -2.16 7.58 -4.82
N ASP A 174 -3.28 8.29 -4.82
CA ASP A 174 -3.34 9.70 -5.20
C ASP A 174 -2.66 10.57 -4.13
N LEU A 175 -1.62 11.30 -4.50
CA LEU A 175 -0.86 12.19 -3.61
C LEU A 175 -1.52 13.56 -3.45
N ASP A 176 -2.44 13.91 -4.32
CA ASP A 176 -3.22 15.13 -4.31
C ASP A 176 -4.62 14.84 -4.86
N SER A 177 -5.53 15.80 -4.79
CA SER A 177 -6.81 15.69 -5.51
C SER A 177 -6.57 15.73 -7.01
N LEU A 178 -6.92 14.65 -7.69
CA LEU A 178 -6.84 14.53 -9.15
C LEU A 178 -8.19 14.72 -9.83
N VAL A 179 -9.18 15.20 -9.06
CA VAL A 179 -10.51 15.56 -9.55
C VAL A 179 -10.38 16.54 -10.72
N GLY A 180 -10.94 16.18 -11.88
CA GLY A 180 -10.84 16.95 -13.13
C GLY A 180 -9.47 16.88 -13.83
N ARG A 181 -8.47 16.21 -13.24
CA ARG A 181 -7.12 16.03 -13.82
C ARG A 181 -6.90 14.62 -14.35
N LEU A 182 -7.47 13.61 -13.70
CA LEU A 182 -7.39 12.22 -14.10
C LEU A 182 -8.75 11.75 -14.63
N ARG A 183 -8.77 11.05 -15.76
CA ARG A 183 -10.00 10.50 -16.34
C ARG A 183 -10.43 9.24 -15.55
N PRO A 184 -11.74 8.94 -15.45
CA PRO A 184 -12.25 7.82 -14.67
C PRO A 184 -12.01 6.46 -15.39
N TYR A 185 -10.75 6.14 -15.65
CA TYR A 185 -10.34 4.96 -16.42
C TYR A 185 -9.58 3.93 -15.57
N TYR A 186 -9.58 4.09 -14.24
CA TYR A 186 -8.86 3.21 -13.32
C TYR A 186 -9.83 2.64 -12.29
N SER A 187 -9.72 1.35 -12.01
CA SER A 187 -10.58 0.68 -11.01
C SER A 187 -10.20 1.13 -9.61
N VAL A 188 -11.04 1.96 -9.00
CA VAL A 188 -10.88 2.40 -7.60
C VAL A 188 -11.27 1.24 -6.69
N PHE A 189 -10.37 0.85 -5.77
CA PHE A 189 -10.61 -0.26 -4.87
C PHE A 189 -10.45 0.09 -3.39
N GLY A 190 -10.20 1.34 -3.06
CA GLY A 190 -10.12 1.77 -1.68
C GLY A 190 -9.60 3.19 -1.49
N LYS A 191 -9.44 3.56 -0.22
CA LYS A 191 -8.89 4.85 0.20
C LYS A 191 -8.01 4.67 1.44
N VAL A 192 -6.90 5.37 1.52
CA VAL A 192 -6.10 5.42 2.75
C VAL A 192 -6.84 6.23 3.80
N VAL A 193 -7.09 5.62 4.95
CA VAL A 193 -7.88 6.18 6.08
C VAL A 193 -7.05 6.40 7.35
N ASP A 194 -5.86 5.78 7.43
CA ASP A 194 -4.92 5.94 8.53
C ASP A 194 -3.48 5.89 8.01
N GLY A 195 -2.52 6.57 8.67
CA GLY A 195 -1.13 6.66 8.20
C GLY A 195 -0.97 7.53 6.94
N THR A 196 -1.82 8.53 6.72
CA THR A 196 -1.73 9.44 5.57
C THR A 196 -0.41 10.21 5.53
N GLU A 197 0.23 10.45 6.67
CA GLU A 197 1.57 11.05 6.78
C GLU A 197 2.66 10.16 6.18
N VAL A 198 2.47 8.83 6.16
CA VAL A 198 3.39 7.90 5.48
C VAL A 198 3.25 8.04 3.96
N ILE A 199 2.03 8.20 3.45
CA ILE A 199 1.78 8.49 2.02
C ILE A 199 2.42 9.82 1.63
N ASP A 200 2.32 10.84 2.47
CA ASP A 200 2.94 12.15 2.24
C ASP A 200 4.48 12.06 2.25
N ALA A 201 5.04 11.22 3.15
CA ALA A 201 6.47 10.94 3.18
C ALA A 201 6.91 10.21 1.89
N ILE A 202 6.15 9.20 1.43
CA ILE A 202 6.41 8.51 0.15
C ILE A 202 6.36 9.52 -1.01
N GLY A 203 5.34 10.39 -1.04
CA GLY A 203 5.18 11.42 -2.07
C GLY A 203 6.30 12.47 -2.12
N SER A 204 7.13 12.53 -1.06
CA SER A 204 8.21 13.52 -0.88
C SER A 204 9.62 12.94 -1.06
N VAL A 205 9.76 11.65 -1.39
CA VAL A 205 11.08 11.04 -1.58
C VAL A 205 11.83 11.65 -2.76
N ALA A 206 13.15 11.66 -2.68
CA ALA A 206 13.99 12.06 -3.80
C ALA A 206 13.85 11.05 -4.96
N VAL A 207 13.64 11.55 -6.17
CA VAL A 207 13.50 10.73 -7.38
C VAL A 207 14.60 11.05 -8.39
N ASN A 208 14.88 10.11 -9.31
CA ASN A 208 15.90 10.24 -10.35
C ASN A 208 15.65 11.43 -11.31
N SER A 209 14.38 11.63 -11.65
CA SER A 209 13.93 12.80 -12.43
C SER A 209 12.44 13.04 -12.17
N PRO A 210 11.95 14.28 -12.27
CA PRO A 210 10.52 14.60 -12.10
C PRO A 210 9.59 13.84 -13.06
N ASP A 211 10.05 13.51 -14.26
CA ASP A 211 9.24 12.87 -15.30
C ASP A 211 9.14 11.35 -15.13
N GLN A 212 10.21 10.70 -14.68
CA GLN A 212 10.25 9.25 -14.46
C GLN A 212 9.74 8.87 -13.07
N GLY A 213 10.14 9.65 -12.05
CA GLY A 213 9.67 9.46 -10.68
C GLY A 213 10.20 8.22 -9.99
N VAL A 214 11.33 7.63 -10.44
CA VAL A 214 11.90 6.47 -9.76
C VAL A 214 12.61 6.92 -8.49
N PRO A 215 12.22 6.44 -7.29
CA PRO A 215 12.89 6.80 -6.05
C PRO A 215 14.38 6.47 -6.07
N VAL A 216 15.21 7.41 -5.61
CA VAL A 216 16.66 7.20 -5.47
C VAL A 216 16.95 6.13 -4.43
N GLU A 217 16.27 6.22 -3.28
CA GLU A 217 16.26 5.18 -2.25
C GLU A 217 14.94 4.41 -2.34
N PRO A 218 14.97 3.09 -2.51
CA PRO A 218 13.75 2.29 -2.67
C PRO A 218 12.83 2.37 -1.45
N VAL A 219 11.57 2.70 -1.65
CA VAL A 219 10.52 2.57 -0.64
C VAL A 219 9.91 1.17 -0.76
N ILE A 220 10.17 0.31 0.20
CA ILE A 220 9.82 -1.11 0.16
C ILE A 220 8.50 -1.33 0.89
N ILE A 221 7.58 -2.10 0.28
CA ILE A 221 6.44 -2.72 0.96
C ILE A 221 6.99 -3.96 1.68
N GLU A 222 6.98 -3.95 3.00
CA GLU A 222 7.47 -5.05 3.82
C GLU A 222 6.42 -6.17 3.93
N SER A 223 5.16 -5.78 4.08
CA SER A 223 4.02 -6.71 4.09
C SER A 223 2.70 -6.00 3.83
N VAL A 224 1.69 -6.78 3.42
CA VAL A 224 0.29 -6.34 3.36
C VAL A 224 -0.57 -7.33 4.14
N THR A 225 -1.23 -6.86 5.21
CA THR A 225 -2.11 -7.68 6.05
C THR A 225 -3.57 -7.28 5.80
N ILE A 226 -4.43 -8.27 5.55
CA ILE A 226 -5.86 -8.05 5.37
C ILE A 226 -6.57 -8.24 6.71
N GLU A 227 -7.43 -7.30 7.06
CA GLU A 227 -8.19 -7.28 8.30
C GLU A 227 -9.69 -7.21 8.03
N SER A 228 -10.48 -7.90 8.86
CA SER A 228 -11.93 -7.72 8.92
C SER A 228 -12.28 -6.48 9.73
N GLY A 229 -13.32 -5.76 9.34
CA GLY A 229 -13.92 -4.69 10.13
C GLY A 229 -14.43 -5.20 11.48
N THR A 230 -14.19 -4.44 12.52
CA THR A 230 -14.75 -4.69 13.87
C THR A 230 -16.12 -4.04 14.01
#